data_d8b6c4acacba7abbd88e382b94738a66
#
_entry.id   d8b6c4acacba7abbd88e382b94738a66
#
_cell.length_a   1.000
_cell.length_b   1.000
_cell.length_c   1.000
_cell.angle_alpha   90.00
_cell.angle_beta   90.00
_cell.angle_gamma   90.00
#
_symmetry.space_group_name_H-M   'P 1'
#
loop_
_entity.id
_entity.type
_entity.pdbx_description
1 polymer ?
#
loop_
_entity_poly.entity_id
_entity_poly.type
_entity_poly.pdbx_seq_one_letter_code
_entity_poly.pdbx_strand_id
1 'polypeptide(L)'
;MKTALVFLVTGFEEVEALTSVDILRRGGIDVKTVSLEKEKTVKSKENIPIIADLSFKEVENDEVDMLILPGGTLRIADYPELNEKIKKALSFNKQVGAICAAPVVLGRLGLLKGKRATVYPGFEQELKGATVTK
;
A
#
# COMPACT_ATOMS: atom_id res chain seq x y z
N MET A 1 -18.91 -0.42 -9.97
CA MET A 1 -18.42 -0.67 -8.60
C MET A 1 -16.96 -0.24 -8.51
N LYS A 2 -16.64 0.53 -7.48
CA LYS A 2 -15.24 0.92 -7.25
C LYS A 2 -14.44 -0.26 -6.73
N THR A 3 -13.16 -0.30 -7.08
CA THR A 3 -12.26 -1.39 -6.73
C THR A 3 -11.00 -0.88 -6.04
N ALA A 4 -10.47 -1.68 -5.11
CA ALA A 4 -9.24 -1.34 -4.40
C ALA A 4 -8.41 -2.60 -4.13
N LEU A 5 -7.10 -2.43 -4.08
CA LEU A 5 -6.16 -3.50 -3.72
C LEU A 5 -5.38 -3.08 -2.48
N VAL A 6 -5.27 -3.99 -1.52
CA VAL A 6 -4.46 -3.80 -0.32
C VAL A 6 -3.28 -4.77 -0.41
N PHE A 7 -2.06 -4.24 -0.44
CA PHE A 7 -0.86 -5.05 -0.65
C PHE A 7 -0.26 -5.51 0.67
N LEU A 8 0.01 -6.80 0.77
CA LEU A 8 0.54 -7.43 1.97
C LEU A 8 1.93 -7.99 1.72
N VAL A 9 2.83 -7.72 2.67
CA VAL A 9 4.18 -8.26 2.69
C VAL A 9 4.48 -8.71 4.12
N THR A 10 5.34 -9.69 4.32
CA THR A 10 5.69 -10.16 5.66
C THR A 10 6.05 -8.98 6.57
N GLY A 11 5.41 -8.91 7.72
CA GLY A 11 5.61 -7.83 8.68
C GLY A 11 4.62 -6.70 8.55
N PHE A 12 3.64 -6.78 7.64
CA PHE A 12 2.63 -5.74 7.50
C PHE A 12 1.85 -5.56 8.82
N GLU A 13 1.36 -4.34 9.04
CA GLU A 13 0.58 -4.03 10.25
C GLU A 13 -0.88 -4.43 10.02
N GLU A 14 -1.35 -5.44 10.77
CA GLU A 14 -2.66 -6.05 10.55
C GLU A 14 -3.82 -5.09 10.82
N VAL A 15 -3.69 -4.22 11.82
CA VAL A 15 -4.76 -3.27 12.11
C VAL A 15 -4.95 -2.31 10.95
N GLU A 16 -3.86 -1.80 10.40
CA GLU A 16 -3.93 -0.86 9.26
C GLU A 16 -4.49 -1.53 8.01
N ALA A 17 -4.02 -2.73 7.71
CA ALA A 17 -4.46 -3.44 6.51
C ALA A 17 -5.91 -3.91 6.62
N LEU A 18 -6.24 -4.60 7.71
CA LEU A 18 -7.56 -5.23 7.83
C LEU A 18 -8.66 -4.24 8.16
N THR A 19 -8.35 -3.16 8.87
CA THR A 19 -9.33 -2.09 9.10
C THR A 19 -9.72 -1.46 7.76
N SER A 20 -8.74 -1.22 6.89
CA SER A 20 -9.02 -0.69 5.55
C SER A 20 -9.91 -1.64 4.76
N VAL A 21 -9.58 -2.93 4.77
CA VAL A 21 -10.39 -3.94 4.08
C VAL A 21 -11.83 -3.96 4.60
N ASP A 22 -11.98 -4.02 5.93
CA ASP A 22 -13.29 -4.11 6.57
C ASP A 22 -14.16 -2.91 6.24
N ILE A 23 -13.64 -1.71 6.48
CA ILE A 23 -14.41 -0.48 6.31
C ILE A 23 -14.80 -0.27 4.84
N LEU A 24 -13.87 -0.50 3.92
CA LEU A 24 -14.16 -0.32 2.49
C LEU A 24 -15.18 -1.34 1.99
N ARG A 25 -15.09 -2.60 2.44
CA ARG A 25 -16.08 -3.60 2.07
C ARG A 25 -17.46 -3.26 2.61
N ARG A 26 -17.55 -2.75 3.83
CA ARG A 26 -18.81 -2.26 4.41
C ARG A 26 -19.38 -1.11 3.60
N GLY A 27 -18.52 -0.31 2.98
CA GLY A 27 -18.95 0.79 2.11
C GLY A 27 -19.29 0.38 0.68
N GLY A 28 -19.31 -0.92 0.37
CA GLY A 28 -19.68 -1.40 -0.95
C GLY A 28 -18.56 -1.39 -1.98
N ILE A 29 -17.32 -1.24 -1.54
CA ILE A 29 -16.15 -1.25 -2.44
C ILE A 29 -15.63 -2.68 -2.57
N ASP A 30 -15.31 -3.09 -3.80
CA ASP A 30 -14.71 -4.40 -4.04
C ASP A 30 -13.23 -4.34 -3.72
N VAL A 31 -12.87 -4.79 -2.53
CA VAL A 31 -11.50 -4.75 -2.01
C VAL A 31 -10.92 -6.16 -1.98
N LYS A 32 -9.74 -6.30 -2.56
CA LYS A 32 -8.98 -7.55 -2.52
C LYS A 32 -7.65 -7.33 -1.84
N THR A 33 -7.23 -8.30 -1.04
CA THR A 33 -5.88 -8.33 -0.50
C THR A 33 -4.96 -9.02 -1.49
N VAL A 34 -3.74 -8.53 -1.63
CA VAL A 34 -2.77 -9.01 -2.61
C VAL A 34 -1.46 -9.32 -1.92
N SER A 35 -0.97 -10.55 -2.07
CA SER A 35 0.34 -10.91 -1.54
C SER A 35 1.43 -10.46 -2.50
N LEU A 36 2.41 -9.75 -1.96
CA LEU A 36 3.64 -9.43 -2.69
C LEU A 36 4.68 -10.54 -2.56
N GLU A 37 4.42 -11.51 -1.69
CA GLU A 37 5.30 -12.65 -1.49
C GLU A 37 5.01 -13.74 -2.52
N LYS A 38 5.86 -14.76 -2.53
CA LYS A 38 5.66 -15.92 -3.39
C LYS A 38 4.37 -16.68 -3.02
N GLU A 39 4.08 -16.77 -1.72
CA GLU A 39 2.91 -17.47 -1.20
C GLU A 39 1.77 -16.50 -0.94
N LYS A 40 0.52 -16.99 -1.02
CA LYS A 40 -0.63 -16.19 -0.65
C LYS A 40 -0.76 -16.01 0.86
N THR A 41 -0.21 -16.89 1.65
CA THR A 41 -0.19 -16.74 3.10
C THR A 41 0.92 -15.78 3.49
N VAL A 42 0.55 -14.67 4.14
CA VAL A 42 1.48 -13.62 4.54
C VAL A 42 1.32 -13.40 6.04
N LYS A 43 2.42 -13.42 6.78
CA LYS A 43 2.38 -13.18 8.23
C LYS A 43 2.50 -11.70 8.53
N SER A 44 1.61 -11.22 9.38
CA SER A 44 1.62 -9.83 9.84
C SER A 44 2.75 -9.59 10.83
N LYS A 45 2.86 -8.34 11.28
CA LYS A 45 3.85 -7.92 12.26
C LYS A 45 3.76 -8.71 13.57
N GLU A 46 2.53 -9.10 13.98
CA GLU A 46 2.31 -9.88 15.19
C GLU A 46 2.17 -11.37 14.90
N ASN A 47 2.74 -11.84 13.78
CA ASN A 47 2.77 -13.26 13.39
C ASN A 47 1.39 -13.85 13.11
N ILE A 48 0.43 -13.03 12.72
CA ILE A 48 -0.89 -13.53 12.35
C ILE A 48 -0.86 -13.91 10.86
N PRO A 49 -1.08 -15.18 10.51
CA PRO A 49 -1.10 -15.57 9.10
C PRO A 49 -2.41 -15.13 8.45
N ILE A 50 -2.30 -14.43 7.34
CA ILE A 50 -3.43 -13.98 6.55
C ILE A 50 -3.29 -14.60 5.17
N ILE A 51 -4.36 -15.19 4.67
CA ILE A 51 -4.39 -15.69 3.29
C ILE A 51 -4.90 -14.56 2.41
N ALA A 52 -4.02 -14.04 1.55
CA ALA A 52 -4.41 -12.99 0.61
C ALA A 52 -5.40 -13.55 -0.41
N ASP A 53 -6.29 -12.68 -0.89
CA ASP A 53 -7.24 -13.06 -1.93
C ASP A 53 -6.53 -13.41 -3.23
N LEU A 54 -5.49 -12.67 -3.58
CA LEU A 54 -4.81 -12.75 -4.87
C LEU A 54 -3.30 -12.67 -4.70
N SER A 55 -2.58 -13.22 -5.67
CA SER A 55 -1.15 -12.99 -5.82
C SER A 55 -0.93 -11.74 -6.68
N PHE A 56 0.26 -11.15 -6.60
CA PHE A 56 0.55 -9.94 -7.39
C PHE A 56 0.42 -10.20 -8.90
N LYS A 57 0.85 -11.36 -9.37
CA LYS A 57 0.75 -11.69 -10.81
C LYS A 57 -0.68 -11.65 -11.32
N GLU A 58 -1.63 -12.03 -10.49
CA GLU A 58 -3.05 -12.05 -10.88
C GLU A 58 -3.61 -10.64 -11.10
N VAL A 59 -2.97 -9.60 -10.53
CA VAL A 59 -3.46 -8.23 -10.61
C VAL A 59 -2.46 -7.26 -11.21
N GLU A 60 -1.32 -7.75 -11.67
CA GLU A 60 -0.22 -6.90 -12.12
C GLU A 60 -0.64 -5.89 -13.16
N ASN A 61 -1.50 -6.30 -14.10
CA ASN A 61 -1.96 -5.46 -15.19
C ASN A 61 -3.39 -4.94 -15.00
N ASP A 62 -4.00 -5.22 -13.84
CA ASP A 62 -5.38 -4.77 -13.60
C ASP A 62 -5.40 -3.29 -13.25
N GLU A 63 -6.36 -2.57 -13.82
CA GLU A 63 -6.64 -1.21 -13.42
C GLU A 63 -7.67 -1.22 -12.32
N VAL A 64 -7.34 -0.59 -11.19
CA VAL A 64 -8.25 -0.43 -10.06
C VAL A 64 -8.31 1.03 -9.68
N ASP A 65 -9.32 1.39 -8.89
CA ASP A 65 -9.53 2.78 -8.52
C ASP A 65 -8.58 3.25 -7.43
N MET A 66 -8.10 2.34 -6.59
CA MET A 66 -7.24 2.69 -5.46
C MET A 66 -6.27 1.58 -5.11
N LEU A 67 -5.03 1.96 -4.81
CA LEU A 67 -4.03 1.08 -4.22
C LEU A 67 -3.81 1.51 -2.78
N ILE A 68 -3.73 0.55 -1.85
CA ILE A 68 -3.57 0.82 -0.42
C ILE A 68 -2.32 0.12 0.10
N LEU A 69 -1.46 0.90 0.74
CA LEU A 69 -0.18 0.45 1.27
C LEU A 69 -0.20 0.55 2.80
N PRO A 70 -0.40 -0.57 3.52
CA PRO A 70 -0.30 -0.55 4.98
C PRO A 70 1.16 -0.45 5.43
N GLY A 71 1.37 0.00 6.66
CA GLY A 71 2.69 0.08 7.25
C GLY A 71 3.12 -1.22 7.90
N GLY A 72 3.95 -1.11 8.91
CA GLY A 72 4.50 -2.23 9.68
C GLY A 72 5.92 -2.57 9.29
N THR A 73 6.31 -2.36 8.04
CA THR A 73 7.66 -2.64 7.56
C THR A 73 7.95 -1.82 6.32
N LEU A 74 9.23 -1.52 6.10
CA LEU A 74 9.67 -0.86 4.87
C LEU A 74 9.92 -1.84 3.72
N ARG A 75 9.76 -3.14 3.96
CA ARG A 75 9.97 -4.15 2.92
C ARG A 75 9.06 -3.94 1.71
N ILE A 76 7.90 -3.31 1.94
CA ILE A 76 6.97 -3.01 0.85
C ILE A 76 7.60 -2.11 -0.23
N ALA A 77 8.65 -1.36 0.11
CA ALA A 77 9.35 -0.51 -0.84
C ALA A 77 10.28 -1.29 -1.79
N ASP A 78 10.53 -2.57 -1.50
CA ASP A 78 11.54 -3.36 -2.20
C ASP A 78 10.99 -4.13 -3.40
N TYR A 79 9.81 -3.78 -3.88
CA TYR A 79 9.14 -4.48 -4.98
C TYR A 79 9.02 -3.57 -6.20
N PRO A 80 9.97 -3.68 -7.18
CA PRO A 80 9.94 -2.83 -8.37
C PRO A 80 8.62 -2.90 -9.14
N GLU A 81 8.00 -4.07 -9.21
CA GLU A 81 6.73 -4.27 -9.91
C GLU A 81 5.58 -3.52 -9.24
N LEU A 82 5.59 -3.43 -7.89
CA LEU A 82 4.61 -2.62 -7.17
C LEU A 82 4.88 -1.14 -7.43
N ASN A 83 6.14 -0.74 -7.42
CA ASN A 83 6.51 0.65 -7.66
C ASN A 83 6.03 1.12 -9.05
N GLU A 84 6.17 0.28 -10.06
CA GLU A 84 5.67 0.60 -11.41
C GLU A 84 4.15 0.69 -11.43
N LYS A 85 3.47 -0.22 -10.73
CA LYS A 85 2.01 -0.18 -10.64
C LYS A 85 1.52 1.09 -9.95
N ILE A 86 2.21 1.56 -8.91
CA ILE A 86 1.89 2.81 -8.22
C ILE A 86 2.04 4.00 -9.16
N LYS A 87 3.16 4.08 -9.88
CA LYS A 87 3.40 5.18 -10.83
C LYS A 87 2.32 5.20 -11.91
N LYS A 88 1.97 4.04 -12.44
CA LYS A 88 0.94 3.92 -13.48
C LYS A 88 -0.42 4.38 -12.95
N ALA A 89 -0.78 3.95 -11.74
CA ALA A 89 -2.06 4.33 -11.14
C ALA A 89 -2.17 5.86 -11.03
N LEU A 90 -1.12 6.51 -10.51
CA LEU A 90 -1.13 7.96 -10.36
C LEU A 90 -1.16 8.67 -11.71
N SER A 91 -0.53 8.11 -12.74
CA SER A 91 -0.56 8.70 -14.09
C SER A 91 -1.97 8.65 -14.71
N PHE A 92 -2.82 7.73 -14.24
CA PHE A 92 -4.21 7.63 -14.67
C PHE A 92 -5.19 8.26 -13.69
N ASN A 93 -4.69 9.12 -12.79
CA ASN A 93 -5.49 9.79 -11.76
C ASN A 93 -6.22 8.84 -10.81
N LYS A 94 -5.66 7.67 -10.60
CA LYS A 94 -6.17 6.75 -9.58
C LYS A 94 -5.60 7.16 -8.22
N GLN A 95 -6.18 6.63 -7.15
CA GLN A 95 -5.79 6.98 -5.80
C GLN A 95 -4.79 5.99 -5.22
N VAL A 96 -3.88 6.50 -4.41
CA VAL A 96 -2.95 5.68 -3.64
C VAL A 96 -3.00 6.14 -2.20
N GLY A 97 -3.35 5.23 -1.30
CA GLY A 97 -3.33 5.47 0.14
C GLY A 97 -2.13 4.78 0.76
N ALA A 98 -1.45 5.49 1.65
CA ALA A 98 -0.31 4.93 2.38
C ALA A 98 -0.33 5.48 3.80
N ILE A 99 -0.05 4.61 4.77
CA ILE A 99 -0.14 4.98 6.18
C ILE A 99 1.10 4.52 6.93
N CYS A 100 1.40 5.19 8.04
CA CYS A 100 2.47 4.85 8.97
C CYS A 100 3.84 4.94 8.29
N ALA A 101 4.55 3.84 8.08
CA ALA A 101 5.83 3.82 7.39
C ALA A 101 5.69 3.80 5.86
N ALA A 102 4.53 3.40 5.35
CA ALA A 102 4.35 3.17 3.92
C ALA A 102 4.51 4.42 3.03
N PRO A 103 4.24 5.66 3.49
CA PRO A 103 4.51 6.84 2.66
C PRO A 103 5.96 6.96 2.20
N VAL A 104 6.90 6.28 2.86
CA VAL A 104 8.30 6.21 2.41
C VAL A 104 8.39 5.68 0.98
N VAL A 105 7.54 4.74 0.61
CA VAL A 105 7.51 4.20 -0.77
C VAL A 105 7.29 5.33 -1.76
N LEU A 106 6.28 6.17 -1.50
CA LEU A 106 5.94 7.28 -2.38
C LEU A 106 7.05 8.34 -2.40
N GLY A 107 7.65 8.60 -1.22
CA GLY A 107 8.75 9.55 -1.11
C GLY A 107 9.96 9.13 -1.91
N ARG A 108 10.35 7.86 -1.81
CA ARG A 108 11.49 7.32 -2.56
C ARG A 108 11.27 7.34 -4.06
N LEU A 109 10.03 7.24 -4.50
CA LEU A 109 9.69 7.30 -5.92
C LEU A 109 9.57 8.73 -6.45
N GLY A 110 9.73 9.74 -5.59
CA GLY A 110 9.61 11.15 -6.00
C GLY A 110 8.17 11.59 -6.26
N LEU A 111 7.18 10.85 -5.76
CA LEU A 111 5.78 11.09 -6.07
C LEU A 111 5.11 12.07 -5.11
N LEU A 112 5.80 12.51 -4.05
CA LEU A 112 5.27 13.43 -3.06
C LEU A 112 5.74 14.87 -3.25
N LYS A 113 6.52 15.14 -4.26
CA LYS A 113 7.06 16.47 -4.51
C LYS A 113 5.92 17.48 -4.67
N GLY A 114 5.96 18.55 -3.89
CA GLY A 114 4.93 19.60 -3.91
C GLY A 114 3.64 19.23 -3.20
N LYS A 115 3.58 18.07 -2.55
CA LYS A 115 2.38 17.62 -1.85
C LYS A 115 2.57 17.69 -0.34
N ARG A 116 1.46 17.74 0.38
CA ARG A 116 1.47 17.62 1.84
C ARG A 116 1.40 16.14 2.21
N ALA A 117 2.26 15.72 3.12
CA ALA A 117 2.30 14.32 3.53
C ALA A 117 2.82 14.19 4.95
N THR A 118 2.51 13.06 5.56
CA THR A 118 3.04 12.70 6.88
C THR A 118 3.50 11.24 6.83
N VAL A 119 4.26 10.84 7.84
CA VAL A 119 4.82 9.50 7.91
C VAL A 119 5.06 9.17 9.38
N TYR A 120 5.26 7.88 9.67
CA TYR A 120 5.66 7.46 11.01
C TYR A 120 6.89 8.27 11.48
N PRO A 121 6.87 8.80 12.72
CA PRO A 121 7.97 9.63 13.22
C PRO A 121 9.33 8.97 13.06
N GLY A 122 10.29 9.72 12.53
CA GLY A 122 11.64 9.25 12.27
C GLY A 122 11.94 9.02 10.80
N PHE A 123 10.91 8.98 9.93
CA PHE A 123 11.10 8.77 8.48
C PHE A 123 10.83 10.01 7.64
N GLU A 124 10.71 11.18 8.27
CA GLU A 124 10.32 12.42 7.58
C GLU A 124 11.26 12.77 6.42
N GLN A 125 12.55 12.49 6.57
CA GLN A 125 13.54 12.80 5.53
C GLN A 125 13.33 11.97 4.25
N GLU A 126 12.57 10.90 4.32
CA GLU A 126 12.27 10.07 3.16
C GLU A 126 11.19 10.69 2.26
N LEU A 127 10.45 11.66 2.77
CA LEU A 127 9.39 12.32 2.01
C LEU A 127 9.95 13.49 1.20
N LYS A 128 10.86 13.18 0.29
CA LYS A 128 11.61 14.19 -0.46
C LYS A 128 10.71 15.10 -1.27
N GLY A 129 10.88 16.40 -1.09
CA GLY A 129 10.12 17.41 -1.81
C GLY A 129 8.71 17.65 -1.30
N ALA A 130 8.26 16.89 -0.30
CA ALA A 130 6.94 17.07 0.30
C ALA A 130 6.97 18.16 1.39
N THR A 131 5.82 18.77 1.65
CA THR A 131 5.60 19.52 2.86
C THR A 131 5.16 18.55 3.93
N VAL A 132 6.04 18.27 4.89
CA VAL A 132 5.76 17.30 5.95
C VAL A 132 4.84 17.93 6.99
N THR A 133 3.73 17.26 7.27
CA THR A 133 2.78 17.67 8.29
C THR A 133 2.81 16.70 9.45
N LYS A 134 2.25 17.12 10.60
CA LYS A 134 2.15 16.27 11.80
C LYS A 134 0.71 15.88 12.08
#